data_f02939b158bf0b8b7a095ce544f06a2e
#
_entry.id   f02939b158bf0b8b7a095ce544f06a2e
#
_cell.length_a   1.000
_cell.length_b   1.000
_cell.length_c   1.000
_cell.angle_alpha   90.00
_cell.angle_beta   90.00
_cell.angle_gamma   90.00
#
_symmetry.space_group_name_H-M   'P 1'
#
loop_
_entity.id
_entity.type
_entity.pdbx_description
1 polymer ?
#
loop_
_entity_poly.entity_id
_entity_poly.type
_entity_poly.pdbx_seq_one_letter_code
_entity_poly.pdbx_strand_id
1 'polypeptide(L)'
;MNNTTNTKHKVSGRYLNKEYLETNPGWHKDDSEWKSEQIIKLLKKNKITLSDLCEVGCGAGEVLSCLYKKDISKIADGYDVSPSAIEICKLKETGNLKYFLKDISEIKKNYDCLLCIDVFEHVEDYIGFVRSLKPLANYKVFHIPLDISIGSIVFDWMTYARKSVGHLHYFTTETALQTLEEVDIEVLDYFYTAPFLINNKKKSLKGHIINNLRRFLFLLSPAFLSKTLGGCSLIVLAR
;
A
#
# COMPACT_ATOMS: atom_id res chain seq x y z
N MET A 1 -20.93 1.74 -30.40
CA MET A 1 -21.59 1.01 -29.30
C MET A 1 -20.52 0.69 -28.28
N ASN A 2 -20.36 1.56 -27.27
CA ASN A 2 -19.36 1.39 -26.22
C ASN A 2 -19.97 0.53 -25.12
N ASN A 3 -19.69 -0.76 -25.14
CA ASN A 3 -19.91 -1.64 -23.98
C ASN A 3 -18.79 -1.37 -22.97
N THR A 4 -18.99 -0.40 -22.09
CA THR A 4 -18.25 -0.32 -20.84
C THR A 4 -18.80 -1.43 -19.94
N THR A 5 -18.24 -2.62 -20.07
CA THR A 5 -18.41 -3.67 -19.06
C THR A 5 -17.81 -3.18 -17.76
N ASN A 6 -18.69 -2.90 -16.80
CA ASN A 6 -18.35 -2.53 -15.43
C ASN A 6 -17.75 -3.79 -14.75
N THR A 7 -16.50 -4.10 -15.04
CA THR A 7 -15.78 -5.23 -14.45
C THR A 7 -15.38 -4.84 -13.05
N LYS A 8 -16.15 -5.32 -12.04
CA LYS A 8 -15.69 -5.31 -10.65
C LYS A 8 -14.39 -6.10 -10.56
N HIS A 9 -13.34 -5.48 -10.02
CA HIS A 9 -12.09 -6.15 -9.81
C HIS A 9 -12.27 -7.26 -8.78
N LYS A 10 -11.99 -8.49 -9.17
CA LYS A 10 -12.19 -9.64 -8.29
C LYS A 10 -11.11 -9.66 -7.21
N VAL A 11 -11.52 -9.28 -6.02
CA VAL A 11 -10.70 -9.39 -4.80
C VAL A 11 -10.86 -10.80 -4.23
N SER A 12 -9.79 -11.35 -3.68
CA SER A 12 -9.83 -12.66 -3.00
C SER A 12 -10.97 -12.69 -1.98
N GLY A 13 -11.79 -13.75 -1.99
CA GLY A 13 -12.92 -13.95 -1.05
C GLY A 13 -12.54 -13.82 0.43
N ARG A 14 -11.25 -13.95 0.74
CA ARG A 14 -10.64 -13.79 2.05
C ARG A 14 -10.90 -12.42 2.70
N TYR A 15 -11.02 -11.34 1.90
CA TYR A 15 -11.31 -9.99 2.39
C TYR A 15 -12.80 -9.73 2.58
N LEU A 16 -13.64 -10.54 1.93
CA LEU A 16 -15.10 -10.42 1.99
C LEU A 16 -15.72 -11.20 3.15
N ASN A 17 -15.03 -12.23 3.70
CA ASN A 17 -15.54 -13.19 4.67
C ASN A 17 -14.74 -13.18 5.97
N LYS A 18 -14.48 -12.17 6.65
CA LYS A 18 -13.79 -12.06 7.99
C LYS A 18 -12.52 -12.93 8.19
N GLU A 19 -12.16 -13.81 7.25
CA GLU A 19 -10.98 -14.69 7.33
C GLU A 19 -9.68 -13.88 7.47
N TYR A 20 -9.60 -12.74 6.77
CA TYR A 20 -8.45 -11.85 6.88
C TYR A 20 -8.37 -11.21 8.26
N LEU A 21 -9.50 -10.80 8.84
CA LEU A 21 -9.56 -10.23 10.19
C LEU A 21 -9.13 -11.24 11.26
N GLU A 22 -9.50 -12.50 11.12
CA GLU A 22 -9.11 -13.58 12.05
C GLU A 22 -7.60 -13.84 12.02
N THR A 23 -7.00 -13.80 10.84
CA THR A 23 -5.55 -14.00 10.67
C THR A 23 -4.72 -12.75 10.93
N ASN A 24 -5.32 -11.56 10.74
CA ASN A 24 -4.68 -10.25 10.90
C ASN A 24 -5.55 -9.29 11.75
N PRO A 25 -5.78 -9.57 13.04
CA PRO A 25 -6.76 -8.85 13.87
C PRO A 25 -6.43 -7.36 14.06
N GLY A 26 -5.19 -6.97 13.81
CA GLY A 26 -4.74 -5.57 13.87
C GLY A 26 -4.82 -4.82 12.55
N TRP A 27 -5.18 -5.44 11.40
CA TRP A 27 -5.16 -4.79 10.09
C TRP A 27 -3.88 -3.96 9.85
N HIS A 28 -2.73 -4.49 10.27
CA HIS A 28 -1.42 -3.82 10.15
C HIS A 28 -1.35 -2.41 10.75
N LYS A 29 -2.11 -2.14 11.83
CA LYS A 29 -2.10 -0.84 12.52
C LYS A 29 -0.71 -0.42 13.03
N ASP A 30 0.12 -1.39 13.40
CA ASP A 30 1.42 -1.17 14.05
C ASP A 30 2.41 -0.34 13.19
N ASP A 31 2.23 -0.32 11.86
CA ASP A 31 3.10 0.38 10.91
C ASP A 31 2.43 1.57 10.19
N SER A 32 1.14 1.81 10.46
CA SER A 32 0.35 2.84 9.76
C SER A 32 0.83 4.26 10.04
N GLU A 33 1.24 4.56 11.27
CA GLU A 33 1.82 5.86 11.58
C GLU A 33 3.13 6.09 10.83
N TRP A 34 4.00 5.10 10.83
CA TRP A 34 5.25 5.14 10.07
C TRP A 34 5.00 5.27 8.56
N LYS A 35 4.04 4.51 7.98
CA LYS A 35 3.65 4.66 6.57
C LYS A 35 3.17 6.07 6.26
N SER A 36 2.34 6.65 7.14
CA SER A 36 1.87 8.03 6.97
C SER A 36 3.04 9.03 6.99
N GLU A 37 4.06 8.81 7.80
CA GLU A 37 5.28 9.63 7.82
C GLU A 37 6.08 9.52 6.52
N GLN A 38 6.17 8.30 5.93
CA GLN A 38 6.83 8.14 4.61
C GLN A 38 6.05 8.86 3.51
N ILE A 39 4.72 8.82 3.52
CA ILE A 39 3.86 9.57 2.59
C ILE A 39 4.11 11.08 2.74
N ILE A 40 4.08 11.59 3.98
CA ILE A 40 4.34 13.01 4.26
C ILE A 40 5.71 13.43 3.77
N LYS A 41 6.74 12.60 4.01
CA LYS A 41 8.11 12.84 3.54
C LYS A 41 8.17 12.94 2.01
N LEU A 42 7.46 12.04 1.30
CA LEU A 42 7.41 12.03 -0.16
C LEU A 42 6.73 13.28 -0.72
N LEU A 43 5.55 13.63 -0.18
CA LEU A 43 4.80 14.84 -0.57
C LEU A 43 5.60 16.12 -0.31
N LYS A 44 6.21 16.26 0.88
CA LYS A 44 7.05 17.43 1.23
C LYS A 44 8.28 17.54 0.33
N LYS A 45 8.98 16.44 0.04
CA LYS A 45 10.14 16.40 -0.86
C LYS A 45 9.78 16.97 -2.25
N ASN A 46 8.57 16.66 -2.73
CA ASN A 46 8.07 17.07 -4.04
C ASN A 46 7.24 18.36 -4.00
N LYS A 47 7.15 19.04 -2.84
CA LYS A 47 6.42 20.31 -2.64
C LYS A 47 4.94 20.23 -3.01
N ILE A 48 4.32 19.08 -2.78
CA ILE A 48 2.91 18.83 -3.07
C ILE A 48 2.08 19.20 -1.85
N THR A 49 1.07 20.02 -2.07
CA THR A 49 0.02 20.38 -1.10
C THR A 49 -1.31 19.86 -1.62
N LEU A 50 -2.16 19.36 -0.73
CA LEU A 50 -3.41 18.69 -1.08
C LEU A 50 -4.59 19.40 -0.42
N SER A 51 -5.69 19.57 -1.15
CA SER A 51 -6.98 19.94 -0.58
C SER A 51 -7.80 18.71 -0.25
N ASP A 52 -7.78 17.72 -1.12
CA ASP A 52 -8.47 16.45 -0.89
C ASP A 52 -7.60 15.24 -1.21
N LEU A 53 -7.89 14.17 -0.49
CA LEU A 53 -7.13 12.93 -0.50
C LEU A 53 -8.09 11.75 -0.48
N CYS A 54 -7.81 10.70 -1.25
CA CYS A 54 -8.48 9.43 -1.03
C CYS A 54 -7.49 8.28 -0.83
N GLU A 55 -7.95 7.23 -0.14
CA GLU A 55 -7.23 5.97 0.00
C GLU A 55 -8.10 4.84 -0.52
N VAL A 56 -7.58 4.07 -1.48
CA VAL A 56 -8.22 2.87 -2.03
C VAL A 56 -7.61 1.65 -1.38
N GLY A 57 -8.45 0.74 -0.88
CA GLY A 57 -8.02 -0.36 -0.02
C GLY A 57 -7.58 0.14 1.36
N CYS A 58 -8.38 1.04 1.97
CA CYS A 58 -7.99 1.71 3.21
C CYS A 58 -7.92 0.77 4.44
N GLY A 59 -8.36 -0.48 4.32
CA GLY A 59 -8.35 -1.45 5.42
C GLY A 59 -9.05 -0.89 6.67
N ALA A 60 -8.35 -0.88 7.80
CA ALA A 60 -8.87 -0.29 9.05
C ALA A 60 -8.83 1.25 9.09
N GLY A 61 -8.37 1.94 8.03
CA GLY A 61 -8.39 3.40 7.91
C GLY A 61 -7.34 4.16 8.73
N GLU A 62 -6.32 3.47 9.25
CA GLU A 62 -5.34 4.11 10.14
C GLU A 62 -4.42 5.09 9.39
N VAL A 63 -3.94 4.74 8.19
CA VAL A 63 -3.04 5.60 7.41
C VAL A 63 -3.74 6.92 7.09
N LEU A 64 -4.95 6.84 6.51
CA LEU A 64 -5.74 8.01 6.16
C LEU A 64 -6.10 8.87 7.38
N SER A 65 -6.48 8.23 8.51
CA SER A 65 -6.76 8.92 9.77
C SER A 65 -5.52 9.65 10.32
N CYS A 66 -4.35 9.04 10.24
CA CYS A 66 -3.09 9.67 10.65
C CYS A 66 -2.77 10.90 9.78
N LEU A 67 -2.94 10.79 8.46
CA LEU A 67 -2.69 11.90 7.54
C LEU A 67 -3.67 13.06 7.77
N TYR A 68 -4.97 12.75 7.96
CA TYR A 68 -5.99 13.76 8.24
C TYR A 68 -5.71 14.50 9.56
N LYS A 69 -5.37 13.79 10.63
CA LYS A 69 -5.01 14.40 11.93
C LYS A 69 -3.75 15.26 11.88
N LYS A 70 -2.87 15.02 10.91
CA LYS A 70 -1.65 15.83 10.66
C LYS A 70 -1.89 16.95 9.63
N ASP A 71 -3.16 17.27 9.32
CA ASP A 71 -3.59 18.34 8.42
C ASP A 71 -2.95 18.25 7.01
N ILE A 72 -2.73 17.03 6.49
CA ILE A 72 -2.17 16.84 5.14
C ILE A 72 -3.21 17.16 4.06
N SER A 73 -4.49 16.99 4.36
CA SER A 73 -5.60 17.39 3.50
C SER A 73 -6.79 17.88 4.31
N LYS A 74 -7.66 18.69 3.70
CA LYS A 74 -8.89 19.19 4.33
C LYS A 74 -10.06 18.21 4.23
N ILE A 75 -10.01 17.32 3.23
CA ILE A 75 -11.00 16.28 2.96
C ILE A 75 -10.23 14.97 2.78
N ALA A 76 -10.70 13.91 3.41
CA ALA A 76 -10.10 12.58 3.31
C ALA A 76 -11.20 11.51 3.20
N ASP A 77 -11.21 10.78 2.07
CA ASP A 77 -12.18 9.74 1.77
C ASP A 77 -11.48 8.38 1.65
N GLY A 78 -11.84 7.41 2.50
CA GLY A 78 -11.32 6.04 2.44
C GLY A 78 -12.32 5.10 1.76
N TYR A 79 -11.83 4.22 0.91
CA TYR A 79 -12.63 3.24 0.18
C TYR A 79 -12.09 1.83 0.42
N ASP A 80 -12.95 0.90 0.75
CA ASP A 80 -12.63 -0.52 0.86
C ASP A 80 -13.83 -1.37 0.44
N VAL A 81 -13.58 -2.58 0.00
CA VAL A 81 -14.60 -3.57 -0.38
C VAL A 81 -14.96 -4.50 0.77
N SER A 82 -14.21 -4.47 1.86
CA SER A 82 -14.43 -5.29 3.06
C SER A 82 -15.42 -4.63 4.01
N PRO A 83 -16.60 -5.22 4.27
CA PRO A 83 -17.54 -4.70 5.25
C PRO A 83 -16.94 -4.59 6.65
N SER A 84 -16.16 -5.59 7.08
CA SER A 84 -15.53 -5.60 8.41
C SER A 84 -14.45 -4.52 8.57
N ALA A 85 -13.73 -4.18 7.50
CA ALA A 85 -12.79 -3.05 7.50
C ALA A 85 -13.53 -1.74 7.70
N ILE A 86 -14.59 -1.51 6.94
CA ILE A 86 -15.39 -0.28 7.01
C ILE A 86 -16.09 -0.12 8.36
N GLU A 87 -16.57 -1.19 8.98
CA GLU A 87 -17.13 -1.13 10.35
C GLU A 87 -16.10 -0.54 11.34
N ILE A 88 -14.82 -0.94 11.23
CA ILE A 88 -13.74 -0.40 12.07
C ILE A 88 -13.44 1.06 11.70
N CYS A 89 -13.44 1.40 10.42
CA CYS A 89 -13.18 2.75 9.93
C CYS A 89 -14.24 3.75 10.40
N LYS A 90 -15.51 3.36 10.43
CA LYS A 90 -16.63 4.23 10.84
C LYS A 90 -16.43 4.84 12.22
N LEU A 91 -15.76 4.13 13.12
CA LEU A 91 -15.42 4.63 14.46
C LEU A 91 -14.40 5.78 14.47
N LYS A 92 -13.74 6.01 13.34
CA LYS A 92 -12.70 7.05 13.17
C LYS A 92 -13.17 8.26 12.38
N GLU A 93 -14.38 8.20 11.82
CA GLU A 93 -14.94 9.33 11.08
C GLU A 93 -15.01 10.58 11.96
N THR A 94 -14.51 11.68 11.46
CA THR A 94 -14.55 12.98 12.12
C THR A 94 -14.44 14.10 11.08
N GLY A 95 -15.20 15.18 11.23
CA GLY A 95 -15.17 16.29 10.27
C GLY A 95 -15.36 15.80 8.83
N ASN A 96 -14.38 16.08 7.98
CA ASN A 96 -14.37 15.67 6.57
C ASN A 96 -13.57 14.39 6.30
N LEU A 97 -13.26 13.59 7.33
CA LEU A 97 -12.73 12.23 7.17
C LEU A 97 -13.90 11.26 7.11
N LYS A 98 -14.06 10.57 5.97
CA LYS A 98 -15.16 9.63 5.70
C LYS A 98 -14.66 8.31 5.13
N TYR A 99 -15.42 7.23 5.34
CA TYR A 99 -15.11 5.91 4.82
C TYR A 99 -16.32 5.25 4.16
N PHE A 100 -16.08 4.59 3.03
CA PHE A 100 -17.15 4.07 2.17
C PHE A 100 -16.88 2.61 1.79
N LEU A 101 -17.89 1.77 1.95
CA LEU A 101 -17.91 0.40 1.41
C LEU A 101 -18.21 0.49 -0.09
N LYS A 102 -17.16 0.60 -0.91
CA LYS A 102 -17.27 0.75 -2.35
C LYS A 102 -16.09 0.11 -3.08
N ASP A 103 -16.40 -0.47 -4.23
CA ASP A 103 -15.39 -0.82 -5.22
C ASP A 103 -14.88 0.45 -5.93
N ILE A 104 -13.65 0.40 -6.43
CA ILE A 104 -13.02 1.50 -7.14
C ILE A 104 -13.83 1.97 -8.36
N SER A 105 -14.50 1.04 -9.06
CA SER A 105 -15.38 1.34 -10.21
C SER A 105 -16.59 2.22 -9.87
N GLU A 106 -16.91 2.34 -8.58
CA GLU A 106 -18.02 3.15 -8.07
C GLU A 106 -17.58 4.58 -7.68
N ILE A 107 -16.27 4.86 -7.69
CA ILE A 107 -15.73 6.19 -7.36
C ILE A 107 -15.86 7.10 -8.58
N LYS A 108 -16.61 8.19 -8.42
CA LYS A 108 -16.85 9.17 -9.50
C LYS A 108 -16.19 10.52 -9.25
N LYS A 109 -15.63 10.73 -8.05
CA LYS A 109 -14.94 11.95 -7.67
C LYS A 109 -13.49 11.86 -8.12
N ASN A 110 -12.94 12.98 -8.61
CA ASN A 110 -11.51 13.15 -8.84
C ASN A 110 -10.90 13.83 -7.63
N TYR A 111 -9.70 13.42 -7.23
CA TYR A 111 -8.98 13.90 -6.05
C TYR A 111 -7.66 14.57 -6.44
N ASP A 112 -7.13 15.40 -5.53
CA ASP A 112 -5.76 15.89 -5.68
C ASP A 112 -4.76 14.75 -5.61
N CYS A 113 -4.96 13.82 -4.66
CA CYS A 113 -4.09 12.66 -4.49
C CYS A 113 -4.88 11.41 -4.11
N LEU A 114 -4.45 10.26 -4.64
CA LEU A 114 -4.94 8.92 -4.30
C LEU A 114 -3.79 8.13 -3.66
N LEU A 115 -4.10 7.47 -2.57
CA LEU A 115 -3.22 6.49 -1.92
C LEU A 115 -3.65 5.08 -2.29
N CYS A 116 -2.67 4.24 -2.64
CA CYS A 116 -2.82 2.79 -2.85
C CYS A 116 -1.66 2.11 -2.11
N ILE A 117 -1.92 1.73 -0.85
CA ILE A 117 -0.89 1.33 0.11
C ILE A 117 -1.02 -0.17 0.40
N ASP A 118 -0.10 -0.97 -0.16
CA ASP A 118 -0.09 -2.44 -0.03
C ASP A 118 -1.43 -3.07 -0.46
N VAL A 119 -1.88 -2.80 -1.70
CA VAL A 119 -3.20 -3.23 -2.20
C VAL A 119 -3.12 -4.09 -3.44
N PHE A 120 -2.49 -3.61 -4.53
CA PHE A 120 -2.64 -4.25 -5.83
C PHE A 120 -1.93 -5.61 -5.93
N GLU A 121 -1.00 -5.92 -5.03
CA GLU A 121 -0.42 -7.26 -4.88
C GLU A 121 -1.45 -8.33 -4.47
N HIS A 122 -2.61 -7.90 -3.98
CA HIS A 122 -3.73 -8.75 -3.57
C HIS A 122 -4.83 -8.86 -4.63
N VAL A 123 -4.77 -8.10 -5.71
CA VAL A 123 -5.82 -8.04 -6.74
C VAL A 123 -5.50 -8.99 -7.88
N GLU A 124 -6.44 -9.87 -8.28
CA GLU A 124 -6.22 -10.86 -9.34
C GLU A 124 -5.78 -10.21 -10.66
N ASP A 125 -6.52 -9.21 -11.16
CA ASP A 125 -6.15 -8.36 -12.29
C ASP A 125 -5.54 -7.04 -11.79
N TYR A 126 -4.31 -7.10 -11.28
CA TYR A 126 -3.65 -5.94 -10.71
C TYR A 126 -3.33 -4.86 -11.75
N ILE A 127 -3.03 -5.23 -13.01
CA ILE A 127 -2.76 -4.27 -14.09
C ILE A 127 -4.03 -3.48 -14.44
N GLY A 128 -5.18 -4.18 -14.60
CA GLY A 128 -6.48 -3.54 -14.82
C GLY A 128 -6.89 -2.66 -13.65
N PHE A 129 -6.63 -3.11 -12.42
CA PHE A 129 -6.87 -2.34 -11.21
C PHE A 129 -6.04 -1.05 -11.19
N VAL A 130 -4.72 -1.12 -11.38
CA VAL A 130 -3.83 0.06 -11.41
C VAL A 130 -4.24 1.02 -12.52
N ARG A 131 -4.61 0.51 -13.71
CA ARG A 131 -5.14 1.33 -14.81
C ARG A 131 -6.40 2.09 -14.41
N SER A 132 -7.28 1.49 -13.61
CA SER A 132 -8.53 2.13 -13.15
C SER A 132 -8.31 3.24 -12.12
N LEU A 133 -7.14 3.28 -11.45
CA LEU A 133 -6.77 4.38 -10.54
C LEU A 133 -6.41 5.67 -11.28
N LYS A 134 -5.97 5.57 -12.55
CA LYS A 134 -5.45 6.70 -13.32
C LYS A 134 -6.37 7.92 -13.35
N PRO A 135 -7.68 7.79 -13.68
CA PRO A 135 -8.59 8.94 -13.78
C PRO A 135 -9.05 9.51 -12.44
N LEU A 136 -8.75 8.85 -11.31
CA LEU A 136 -9.35 9.19 -10.02
C LEU A 136 -8.60 10.30 -9.26
N ALA A 137 -7.37 10.61 -9.64
CA ALA A 137 -6.60 11.65 -8.97
C ALA A 137 -5.52 12.25 -9.87
N ASN A 138 -5.11 13.50 -9.55
CA ASN A 138 -3.98 14.15 -10.20
C ASN A 138 -2.65 13.47 -9.83
N TYR A 139 -2.44 13.24 -8.52
CA TYR A 139 -1.29 12.50 -8.00
C TYR A 139 -1.71 11.14 -7.45
N LYS A 140 -0.81 10.17 -7.48
CA LYS A 140 -0.98 8.85 -6.88
C LYS A 140 0.24 8.55 -6.01
N VAL A 141 0.00 8.03 -4.82
CA VAL A 141 1.07 7.50 -3.96
C VAL A 141 0.83 6.02 -3.80
N PHE A 142 1.80 5.23 -4.25
CA PHE A 142 1.80 3.79 -4.08
C PHE A 142 2.80 3.40 -2.99
N HIS A 143 2.46 2.41 -2.17
CA HIS A 143 3.42 1.68 -1.36
C HIS A 143 3.36 0.22 -1.79
N ILE A 144 4.49 -0.34 -2.21
CA ILE A 144 4.55 -1.62 -2.92
C ILE A 144 5.58 -2.51 -2.22
N PRO A 145 5.20 -3.68 -1.68
CA PRO A 145 6.14 -4.61 -1.10
C PRO A 145 7.05 -5.21 -2.18
N LEU A 146 8.36 -5.25 -1.91
CA LEU A 146 9.36 -5.83 -2.80
C LEU A 146 9.68 -7.25 -2.33
N ASP A 147 8.81 -8.19 -2.68
CA ASP A 147 8.90 -9.57 -2.18
C ASP A 147 9.92 -10.43 -2.94
N ILE A 148 10.32 -10.03 -4.15
CA ILE A 148 11.29 -10.79 -4.94
C ILE A 148 12.71 -10.38 -4.54
N SER A 149 13.43 -11.30 -3.91
CA SER A 149 14.84 -11.17 -3.57
C SER A 149 15.49 -12.54 -3.60
N ILE A 150 16.84 -12.58 -3.61
CA ILE A 150 17.56 -13.85 -3.48
C ILE A 150 17.13 -14.57 -2.19
N GLY A 151 17.03 -13.84 -1.08
CA GLY A 151 16.59 -14.42 0.20
C GLY A 151 15.17 -14.96 0.16
N SER A 152 14.23 -14.30 -0.50
CA SER A 152 12.85 -14.78 -0.59
C SER A 152 12.71 -16.04 -1.43
N ILE A 153 13.55 -16.20 -2.45
CA ILE A 153 13.58 -17.42 -3.29
C ILE A 153 14.21 -18.57 -2.50
N VAL A 154 15.37 -18.34 -1.89
CA VAL A 154 16.12 -19.39 -1.17
C VAL A 154 15.37 -19.90 0.07
N PHE A 155 14.66 -19.03 0.78
CA PHE A 155 13.95 -19.37 2.03
C PHE A 155 12.44 -19.48 1.87
N ASP A 156 11.91 -19.48 0.63
CA ASP A 156 10.48 -19.62 0.31
C ASP A 156 9.57 -18.60 1.01
N TRP A 157 10.05 -17.36 1.20
CA TRP A 157 9.28 -16.32 1.87
C TRP A 157 8.07 -15.86 1.06
N MET A 158 8.08 -16.02 -0.26
CA MET A 158 6.93 -15.71 -1.11
C MET A 158 5.74 -16.63 -0.82
N THR A 159 5.97 -17.93 -0.62
CA THR A 159 4.91 -18.85 -0.18
C THR A 159 4.37 -18.48 1.20
N TYR A 160 5.25 -18.04 2.11
CA TYR A 160 4.83 -17.53 3.41
C TYR A 160 3.96 -16.27 3.25
N ALA A 161 4.37 -15.28 2.45
CA ALA A 161 3.60 -14.07 2.19
C ALA A 161 2.22 -14.40 1.60
N ARG A 162 2.15 -15.34 0.66
CA ARG A 162 0.87 -15.79 0.09
C ARG A 162 -0.07 -16.40 1.13
N LYS A 163 0.44 -17.20 2.06
CA LYS A 163 -0.36 -17.86 3.10
C LYS A 163 -0.73 -16.90 4.24
N SER A 164 0.17 -16.02 4.67
CA SER A 164 -0.03 -15.16 5.85
C SER A 164 -0.79 -13.89 5.53
N VAL A 165 -0.37 -13.14 4.49
CA VAL A 165 -0.97 -11.85 4.14
C VAL A 165 -1.76 -11.86 2.83
N GLY A 166 -1.64 -12.92 2.01
CA GLY A 166 -2.45 -13.09 0.82
C GLY A 166 -1.90 -12.43 -0.45
N HIS A 167 -0.58 -12.21 -0.54
CA HIS A 167 0.03 -11.69 -1.77
C HIS A 167 -0.18 -12.67 -2.93
N LEU A 168 -0.82 -12.22 -3.99
CA LEU A 168 -1.00 -12.95 -5.24
C LEU A 168 0.12 -12.65 -6.22
N HIS A 169 0.65 -11.42 -6.16
CA HIS A 169 1.71 -10.91 -7.02
C HIS A 169 2.90 -10.47 -6.18
N TYR A 170 4.08 -10.57 -6.76
CA TYR A 170 5.36 -10.26 -6.11
C TYR A 170 6.17 -9.35 -7.02
N PHE A 171 6.89 -8.38 -6.45
CA PHE A 171 7.57 -7.36 -7.22
C PHE A 171 9.04 -7.23 -6.85
N THR A 172 9.87 -6.88 -7.85
CA THR A 172 11.13 -6.17 -7.70
C THR A 172 10.85 -4.68 -7.88
N THR A 173 11.85 -3.82 -7.63
CA THR A 173 11.73 -2.39 -7.94
C THR A 173 11.40 -2.16 -9.40
N GLU A 174 12.09 -2.86 -10.30
CA GLU A 174 11.94 -2.70 -11.74
C GLU A 174 10.53 -3.11 -12.20
N THR A 175 10.04 -4.29 -11.78
CA THR A 175 8.70 -4.75 -12.19
C THR A 175 7.58 -3.90 -11.58
N ALA A 176 7.77 -3.37 -10.35
CA ALA A 176 6.81 -2.45 -9.75
C ALA A 176 6.69 -1.15 -10.55
N LEU A 177 7.82 -0.54 -10.93
CA LEU A 177 7.81 0.70 -11.73
C LEU A 177 7.27 0.46 -13.14
N GLN A 178 7.68 -0.62 -13.81
CA GLN A 178 7.16 -1.01 -15.12
C GLN A 178 5.65 -1.21 -15.11
N THR A 179 5.08 -1.77 -14.05
CA THR A 179 3.61 -1.91 -13.91
C THR A 179 2.89 -0.56 -14.01
N LEU A 180 3.45 0.49 -13.43
CA LEU A 180 2.88 1.85 -13.51
C LEU A 180 3.03 2.42 -14.92
N GLU A 181 4.20 2.26 -15.53
CA GLU A 181 4.49 2.73 -16.89
C GLU A 181 3.60 2.04 -17.95
N GLU A 182 3.36 0.73 -17.82
CA GLU A 182 2.50 -0.04 -18.75
C GLU A 182 1.03 0.43 -18.78
N VAL A 183 0.59 1.14 -17.76
CA VAL A 183 -0.73 1.75 -17.70
C VAL A 183 -0.70 3.26 -17.92
N ASP A 184 0.41 3.81 -18.45
CA ASP A 184 0.67 5.23 -18.67
C ASP A 184 0.50 6.08 -17.39
N ILE A 185 0.94 5.60 -16.26
CA ILE A 185 1.10 6.35 -15.01
C ILE A 185 2.57 6.78 -14.93
N GLU A 186 2.80 8.10 -14.99
CA GLU A 186 4.15 8.67 -14.94
C GLU A 186 4.70 8.66 -13.53
N VAL A 187 5.82 7.98 -13.30
CA VAL A 187 6.54 7.99 -12.03
C VAL A 187 7.35 9.29 -11.89
N LEU A 188 7.06 10.06 -10.85
CA LEU A 188 7.73 11.35 -10.58
C LEU A 188 8.90 11.19 -9.62
N ASP A 189 8.73 10.40 -8.57
CA ASP A 189 9.76 10.18 -7.54
C ASP A 189 9.46 8.90 -6.77
N TYR A 190 10.50 8.30 -6.21
CA TYR A 190 10.35 7.14 -5.31
C TYR A 190 11.53 7.01 -4.34
N PHE A 191 11.33 6.27 -3.26
CA PHE A 191 12.41 5.80 -2.41
C PHE A 191 12.03 4.48 -1.71
N TYR A 192 13.05 3.78 -1.22
CA TYR A 192 12.87 2.54 -0.49
C TYR A 192 12.44 2.81 0.94
N THR A 193 11.51 2.00 1.43
CA THR A 193 11.06 1.96 2.82
C THR A 193 11.41 0.59 3.42
N ALA A 194 11.54 0.53 4.74
CA ALA A 194 12.00 -0.67 5.41
C ALA A 194 11.27 -0.87 6.74
N PRO A 195 10.14 -1.63 6.76
CA PRO A 195 9.38 -1.89 7.97
C PRO A 195 10.20 -2.54 9.11
N PHE A 196 11.25 -3.27 8.79
CA PHE A 196 12.12 -3.88 9.81
C PHE A 196 12.89 -2.85 10.65
N LEU A 197 12.98 -1.58 10.24
CA LEU A 197 13.61 -0.51 11.01
C LEU A 197 12.79 -0.14 12.25
N ILE A 198 11.47 -0.25 12.18
CA ILE A 198 10.53 0.11 13.26
C ILE A 198 10.02 -1.11 14.04
N ASN A 199 10.08 -2.30 13.45
CA ASN A 199 9.50 -3.49 14.04
C ASN A 199 10.41 -4.09 15.13
N ASN A 200 10.05 -3.84 16.40
CA ASN A 200 10.76 -4.33 17.60
C ASN A 200 10.16 -5.62 18.18
N LYS A 201 9.31 -6.35 17.42
CA LYS A 201 8.75 -7.63 17.91
C LYS A 201 9.88 -8.56 18.33
N LYS A 202 9.67 -9.31 19.44
CA LYS A 202 10.64 -10.30 19.96
C LYS A 202 11.04 -11.26 18.83
N LYS A 203 12.29 -11.17 18.38
CA LYS A 203 12.86 -12.02 17.34
C LYS A 203 13.79 -13.03 17.95
N SER A 204 13.98 -14.15 17.30
CA SER A 204 15.05 -15.11 17.63
C SER A 204 16.41 -14.44 17.46
N LEU A 205 17.46 -15.00 18.09
CA LEU A 205 18.83 -14.52 17.92
C LEU A 205 19.24 -14.42 16.43
N LYS A 206 18.90 -15.42 15.63
CA LYS A 206 19.10 -15.40 14.16
C LYS A 206 18.36 -14.23 13.50
N GLY A 207 17.12 -13.94 13.93
CA GLY A 207 16.34 -12.82 13.43
C GLY A 207 16.96 -11.46 13.76
N HIS A 208 17.58 -11.30 14.92
CA HIS A 208 18.33 -10.10 15.29
C HIS A 208 19.57 -9.89 14.39
N ILE A 209 20.34 -10.96 14.15
CA ILE A 209 21.55 -10.89 13.28
C ILE A 209 21.15 -10.46 11.86
N ILE A 210 20.13 -11.11 11.26
CA ILE A 210 19.64 -10.78 9.92
C ILE A 210 19.14 -9.32 9.88
N ASN A 211 18.42 -8.85 10.90
CA ASN A 211 17.93 -7.47 10.92
C ASN A 211 19.05 -6.45 11.05
N ASN A 212 20.08 -6.71 11.84
CA ASN A 212 21.23 -5.81 11.95
C ASN A 212 21.98 -5.73 10.63
N LEU A 213 22.15 -6.87 9.94
CA LEU A 213 22.75 -6.90 8.60
C LEU A 213 21.88 -6.13 7.59
N ARG A 214 20.56 -6.30 7.61
CA ARG A 214 19.62 -5.53 6.78
C ARG A 214 19.74 -4.03 7.04
N ARG A 215 19.81 -3.60 8.32
CA ARG A 215 19.98 -2.19 8.68
C ARG A 215 21.27 -1.61 8.10
N PHE A 216 22.36 -2.33 8.24
CA PHE A 216 23.64 -1.92 7.68
C PHE A 216 23.58 -1.81 6.15
N LEU A 217 23.09 -2.84 5.47
CA LEU A 217 22.94 -2.82 4.01
C LEU A 217 21.98 -1.74 3.52
N PHE A 218 20.91 -1.45 4.27
CA PHE A 218 19.97 -0.38 3.92
C PHE A 218 20.65 1.00 3.91
N LEU A 219 21.54 1.25 4.85
CA LEU A 219 22.34 2.50 4.90
C LEU A 219 23.32 2.60 3.72
N LEU A 220 23.88 1.48 3.26
CA LEU A 220 24.82 1.47 2.16
C LEU A 220 24.13 1.53 0.79
N SER A 221 23.14 0.67 0.56
CA SER A 221 22.38 0.57 -0.69
C SER A 221 21.04 -0.14 -0.48
N PRO A 222 19.94 0.60 -0.33
CA PRO A 222 18.60 0.00 -0.25
C PRO A 222 18.26 -0.85 -1.47
N ALA A 223 18.70 -0.45 -2.67
CA ALA A 223 18.50 -1.18 -3.91
C ALA A 223 19.21 -2.55 -3.90
N PHE A 224 20.44 -2.62 -3.40
CA PHE A 224 21.16 -3.89 -3.25
C PHE A 224 20.49 -4.78 -2.20
N LEU A 225 20.09 -4.21 -1.07
CA LEU A 225 19.38 -4.94 -0.04
C LEU A 225 18.06 -5.53 -0.56
N SER A 226 17.26 -4.76 -1.29
CA SER A 226 15.97 -5.22 -1.83
C SER A 226 16.13 -6.45 -2.72
N LYS A 227 17.21 -6.52 -3.51
CA LYS A 227 17.51 -7.65 -4.40
C LYS A 227 18.11 -8.86 -3.68
N THR A 228 18.79 -8.65 -2.55
CA THR A 228 19.51 -9.73 -1.85
C THR A 228 18.76 -10.28 -0.66
N LEU A 229 18.79 -9.61 0.51
CA LEU A 229 18.14 -10.07 1.74
C LEU A 229 16.66 -9.66 1.84
N GLY A 230 16.19 -8.79 0.96
CA GLY A 230 14.80 -8.35 0.92
C GLY A 230 14.32 -7.61 2.18
N GLY A 231 12.99 -7.53 2.33
CA GLY A 231 12.34 -6.85 3.46
C GLY A 231 12.20 -5.35 3.26
N CYS A 232 12.32 -4.88 2.02
CA CYS A 232 12.05 -3.50 1.62
C CYS A 232 10.69 -3.40 0.94
N SER A 233 10.13 -2.19 0.95
CA SER A 233 9.03 -1.79 0.07
C SER A 233 9.45 -0.54 -0.69
N LEU A 234 8.72 -0.19 -1.72
CA LEU A 234 8.90 1.01 -2.51
C LEU A 234 7.75 1.96 -2.24
N ILE A 235 8.03 3.21 -1.90
CA ILE A 235 7.02 4.26 -1.93
C ILE A 235 7.24 5.10 -3.18
N VAL A 236 6.17 5.30 -3.97
CA VAL A 236 6.22 5.91 -5.30
C VAL A 236 5.23 7.05 -5.37
N LEU A 237 5.66 8.20 -5.87
CA LEU A 237 4.82 9.31 -6.28
C LEU A 237 4.68 9.26 -7.80
N ALA A 238 3.46 9.33 -8.30
CA ALA A 238 3.14 9.27 -9.72
C ALA A 238 1.97 10.20 -10.08
N ARG A 239 1.77 10.44 -11.38
CA ARG A 239 0.64 11.20 -11.91
C ARG A 239 0.03 10.55 -13.16
#